data_a30b7df797ca305acbb788c962a86e0f
#
_entry.id   a30b7df797ca305acbb788c962a86e0f
#
_cell.length_a   1.000
_cell.length_b   1.000
_cell.length_c   1.000
_cell.angle_alpha   90.00
_cell.angle_beta   90.00
_cell.angle_gamma   90.00
#
_symmetry.space_group_name_H-M   'P 1'
#
loop_
_entity.id
_entity.type
_entity.pdbx_description
1 polymer ?
#
loop_
_entity_poly.entity_id
_entity_poly.type
_entity_poly.pdbx_seq_one_letter_code
_entity_poly.pdbx_strand_id
1 'polypeptide(L)'
;MRKTRSRTTMVLLIALLVVIGICVFIVKMFLNSSQWIQHTYNGHLSGNGGLASAGTIYDRHGTVLAYSENNLRLYNSDLTTRLSTMHVVGDDSLNVSSAIQSSYRSNLTGYNCILGLGLPKSIKTGSDITLNLDAEACNAAYNALDGYNGAVAVYNYKTGEFICSVSTPTYDPLDPPDITEENEAEYDGVYVDKVLAGRYAPGSTFKIVTAAAALENIPGIEEEIFTCNGSTKIGGKDITCMHVHGELTMKEGLAQSCNVVFAELAHRLGKDKMTDMAKRMGFNDTYKINGTVTAKSSYNVSAANDNDLGWSGIGQYTVEANPLQMAIMCGAIANNGDVVIPNEIKRGIGVVESAADNTSGKKLIDAELAQKLDEYMRYDVTSYYGDDLFPTLTVCAKTGTAEVGEGREPHAWMVGYSKDEDAPLAFAVIVENGGYGYSTAGPVAVAAMEACAAVLRNE
;
A
#
# COMPACT_ATOMS: atom_id res chain seq x y z
N MET A 1 47.63 44.50 -21.80
CA MET A 1 47.85 43.01 -21.83
C MET A 1 47.22 42.24 -20.64
N ARG A 2 47.49 42.56 -19.37
CA ARG A 2 46.88 41.80 -18.23
C ARG A 2 45.35 41.81 -18.21
N LYS A 3 44.66 42.93 -18.43
CA LYS A 3 43.19 43.00 -18.45
C LYS A 3 42.54 42.20 -19.59
N THR A 4 43.20 42.17 -20.78
CA THR A 4 42.69 41.41 -21.92
C THR A 4 42.80 39.91 -21.65
N ARG A 5 43.92 39.46 -21.07
CA ARG A 5 44.18 38.07 -20.71
C ARG A 5 43.15 37.55 -19.64
N SER A 6 42.86 38.38 -18.61
CA SER A 6 41.86 38.05 -17.59
C SER A 6 40.45 37.94 -18.19
N ARG A 7 40.06 38.83 -19.10
CA ARG A 7 38.76 38.77 -19.79
C ARG A 7 38.65 37.51 -20.69
N THR A 8 39.72 37.19 -21.43
CA THR A 8 39.76 35.98 -22.25
C THR A 8 39.63 34.71 -21.40
N THR A 9 40.35 34.65 -20.27
CA THR A 9 40.23 33.51 -19.34
C THR A 9 38.82 33.37 -18.78
N MET A 10 38.18 34.51 -18.43
CA MET A 10 36.79 34.50 -17.92
C MET A 10 35.80 34.00 -18.98
N VAL A 11 35.94 34.45 -20.23
CA VAL A 11 35.09 33.96 -21.35
C VAL A 11 35.29 32.47 -21.58
N LEU A 12 36.53 31.99 -21.55
CA LEU A 12 36.81 30.54 -21.69
C LEU A 12 36.22 29.71 -20.54
N LEU A 13 36.28 30.23 -19.31
CA LEU A 13 35.64 29.57 -18.16
C LEU A 13 34.12 29.49 -18.32
N ILE A 14 33.48 30.61 -18.76
CA ILE A 14 32.04 30.59 -19.03
C ILE A 14 31.69 29.62 -20.15
N ALA A 15 32.45 29.61 -21.25
CA ALA A 15 32.25 28.67 -22.34
C ALA A 15 32.40 27.22 -21.88
N LEU A 16 33.40 26.92 -21.04
CA LEU A 16 33.58 25.60 -20.45
C LEU A 16 32.40 25.19 -19.57
N LEU A 17 31.89 26.11 -18.72
CA LEU A 17 30.71 25.83 -17.88
C LEU A 17 29.46 25.57 -18.73
N VAL A 18 29.27 26.28 -19.83
CA VAL A 18 28.16 26.03 -20.78
C VAL A 18 28.29 24.66 -21.41
N VAL A 19 29.50 24.28 -21.86
CA VAL A 19 29.73 22.94 -22.43
C VAL A 19 29.48 21.85 -21.40
N ILE A 20 29.96 22.00 -20.16
CA ILE A 20 29.68 21.06 -19.07
C ILE A 20 28.16 20.95 -18.83
N GLY A 21 27.46 22.09 -18.77
CA GLY A 21 26.02 22.15 -18.61
C GLY A 21 25.25 21.38 -19.70
N ILE A 22 25.67 21.55 -20.97
CA ILE A 22 25.11 20.83 -22.11
C ILE A 22 25.39 19.32 -22.00
N CYS A 23 26.61 18.93 -21.63
CA CYS A 23 26.94 17.51 -21.43
C CYS A 23 26.09 16.88 -20.31
N VAL A 24 25.94 17.54 -19.17
CA VAL A 24 25.08 17.09 -18.09
C VAL A 24 23.63 16.99 -18.52
N PHE A 25 23.13 17.98 -19.28
CA PHE A 25 21.78 17.95 -19.84
C PHE A 25 21.57 16.76 -20.77
N ILE A 26 22.51 16.53 -21.71
CA ILE A 26 22.46 15.39 -22.62
C ILE A 26 22.45 14.07 -21.86
N VAL A 27 23.35 13.91 -20.88
CA VAL A 27 23.39 12.69 -20.03
C VAL A 27 22.06 12.51 -19.29
N LYS A 28 21.53 13.55 -18.67
CA LYS A 28 20.22 13.49 -18.00
C LYS A 28 19.08 13.18 -18.99
N MET A 29 19.12 13.73 -20.19
CA MET A 29 18.15 13.43 -21.24
C MET A 29 18.14 11.94 -21.57
N PHE A 30 19.31 11.32 -21.72
CA PHE A 30 19.41 9.88 -21.98
C PHE A 30 18.96 9.03 -20.80
N LEU A 31 19.38 9.38 -19.60
CA LEU A 31 19.02 8.63 -18.37
C LEU A 31 17.53 8.71 -18.03
N ASN A 32 16.90 9.86 -18.28
CA ASN A 32 15.50 10.10 -17.93
C ASN A 32 14.54 9.99 -19.13
N SER A 33 15.02 9.64 -20.31
CA SER A 33 14.20 9.60 -21.54
C SER A 33 13.00 8.64 -21.42
N SER A 34 13.17 7.51 -20.75
CA SER A 34 12.10 6.55 -20.47
C SER A 34 11.03 7.13 -19.54
N GLN A 35 11.42 7.92 -18.54
CA GLN A 35 10.46 8.57 -17.63
C GLN A 35 9.67 9.68 -18.33
N TRP A 36 10.29 10.41 -19.25
CA TRP A 36 9.60 11.46 -20.01
C TRP A 36 8.53 10.91 -20.95
N ILE A 37 8.78 9.76 -21.58
CA ILE A 37 7.79 9.14 -22.46
C ILE A 37 6.62 8.52 -21.69
N GLN A 38 6.86 8.14 -20.43
CA GLN A 38 5.84 7.62 -19.51
C GLN A 38 4.85 8.70 -19.05
N HIS A 39 5.19 9.99 -19.21
CA HIS A 39 4.31 11.06 -18.78
C HIS A 39 3.02 11.06 -19.60
N THR A 40 1.87 11.09 -18.92
CA THR A 40 0.53 11.04 -19.53
C THR A 40 0.33 12.07 -20.64
N TYR A 41 0.92 13.27 -20.52
CA TYR A 41 0.90 14.30 -21.57
C TYR A 41 1.58 13.90 -22.88
N ASN A 42 2.42 12.86 -22.89
CA ASN A 42 3.11 12.35 -24.06
C ASN A 42 2.40 11.16 -24.72
N GLY A 43 1.22 10.79 -24.26
CA GLY A 43 0.39 9.71 -24.82
C GLY A 43 0.13 9.88 -26.33
N HIS A 44 -0.01 11.14 -26.80
CA HIS A 44 -0.22 11.48 -28.20
C HIS A 44 0.97 11.17 -29.11
N LEU A 45 2.18 11.04 -28.58
CA LEU A 45 3.40 10.78 -29.38
C LEU A 45 3.48 9.34 -29.90
N SER A 46 2.65 8.45 -29.40
CA SER A 46 2.74 7.02 -29.69
C SER A 46 1.56 6.44 -30.44
N GLY A 47 0.59 7.24 -30.91
CA GLY A 47 -0.61 6.78 -31.62
C GLY A 47 -1.23 5.51 -30.99
N ASN A 48 -2.49 5.46 -30.65
CA ASN A 48 -3.13 4.33 -29.94
C ASN A 48 -2.36 3.83 -28.69
N GLY A 49 -1.83 4.75 -27.86
CA GLY A 49 -1.12 4.45 -26.63
C GLY A 49 0.28 3.79 -26.79
N GLY A 50 0.68 3.37 -28.01
CA GLY A 50 1.93 2.65 -28.26
C GLY A 50 1.95 1.21 -27.75
N LEU A 51 0.87 0.76 -27.10
CA LEU A 51 0.77 -0.59 -26.52
C LEU A 51 0.34 -1.65 -27.55
N ALA A 52 -0.05 -1.24 -28.75
CA ALA A 52 -0.48 -2.15 -29.84
C ALA A 52 0.57 -3.19 -30.25
N SER A 53 1.85 -2.98 -29.91
CA SER A 53 2.96 -3.92 -30.12
C SER A 53 3.74 -4.22 -28.85
N ALA A 54 3.18 -3.90 -27.70
CA ALA A 54 3.82 -4.10 -26.40
C ALA A 54 3.96 -5.58 -26.06
N GLY A 55 4.95 -5.89 -25.21
CA GLY A 55 5.14 -7.22 -24.64
C GLY A 55 3.94 -7.70 -23.83
N THR A 56 3.92 -8.99 -23.55
CA THR A 56 2.87 -9.64 -22.79
C THR A 56 3.11 -9.44 -21.28
N ILE A 57 2.04 -9.24 -20.55
CA ILE A 57 2.05 -9.21 -19.08
C ILE A 57 1.45 -10.53 -18.59
N TYR A 58 2.20 -11.23 -17.76
CA TYR A 58 1.82 -12.49 -17.15
C TYR A 58 1.70 -12.33 -15.65
N ASP A 59 0.83 -13.12 -15.03
CA ASP A 59 0.88 -13.36 -13.60
C ASP A 59 2.08 -14.26 -13.23
N ARG A 60 2.21 -14.62 -11.94
CA ARG A 60 3.32 -15.43 -11.42
C ARG A 60 3.38 -16.86 -12.00
N HIS A 61 2.25 -17.42 -12.42
CA HIS A 61 2.09 -18.76 -12.98
C HIS A 61 2.06 -18.80 -14.51
N GLY A 62 2.15 -17.63 -15.16
CA GLY A 62 2.15 -17.52 -16.61
C GLY A 62 0.77 -17.32 -17.23
N THR A 63 -0.25 -17.03 -16.40
CA THR A 63 -1.56 -16.59 -16.89
C THR A 63 -1.41 -15.27 -17.63
N VAL A 64 -1.89 -15.19 -18.86
CA VAL A 64 -1.85 -13.96 -19.64
C VAL A 64 -2.85 -12.96 -19.09
N LEU A 65 -2.36 -11.79 -18.64
CA LEU A 65 -3.18 -10.69 -18.17
C LEU A 65 -3.45 -9.65 -19.25
N ALA A 66 -2.41 -9.31 -20.04
CA ALA A 66 -2.54 -8.42 -21.19
C ALA A 66 -1.50 -8.78 -22.27
N TYR A 67 -1.90 -8.71 -23.56
CA TYR A 67 -1.04 -9.04 -24.69
C TYR A 67 -1.39 -8.19 -25.90
N SER A 68 -0.55 -8.23 -26.95
CA SER A 68 -0.79 -7.47 -28.17
C SER A 68 -0.85 -8.41 -29.37
N GLU A 69 -1.95 -8.32 -30.12
CA GLU A 69 -2.16 -9.08 -31.35
C GLU A 69 -2.87 -8.20 -32.38
N ASN A 70 -2.51 -8.32 -33.64
CA ASN A 70 -3.12 -7.59 -34.77
C ASN A 70 -3.18 -6.07 -34.60
N ASN A 71 -2.18 -5.46 -33.95
CA ASN A 71 -2.14 -4.05 -33.60
C ASN A 71 -3.20 -3.60 -32.56
N LEU A 72 -3.74 -4.52 -31.80
CA LEU A 72 -4.65 -4.24 -30.69
C LEU A 72 -3.99 -4.67 -29.38
N ARG A 73 -4.27 -3.95 -28.34
CA ARG A 73 -4.00 -4.38 -26.96
C ARG A 73 -5.18 -5.20 -26.49
N LEU A 74 -4.95 -6.39 -26.03
CA LEU A 74 -5.95 -7.36 -25.58
C LEU A 74 -5.66 -7.77 -24.15
N TYR A 75 -6.68 -8.26 -23.46
CA TYR A 75 -6.63 -8.63 -22.06
C TYR A 75 -7.10 -10.07 -21.86
N ASN A 76 -6.99 -10.58 -20.64
CA ASN A 76 -7.46 -11.91 -20.28
C ASN A 76 -8.94 -12.10 -20.72
N SER A 77 -9.30 -13.32 -21.14
CA SER A 77 -10.67 -13.62 -21.56
C SER A 77 -11.69 -13.62 -20.42
N ASP A 78 -11.24 -13.91 -19.19
CA ASP A 78 -12.09 -13.90 -18.01
C ASP A 78 -12.30 -12.46 -17.50
N LEU A 79 -13.58 -12.09 -17.33
CA LEU A 79 -13.95 -10.75 -16.88
C LEU A 79 -13.48 -10.49 -15.44
N THR A 80 -13.62 -11.46 -14.55
CA THR A 80 -13.23 -11.32 -13.15
C THR A 80 -11.74 -11.04 -13.03
N THR A 81 -10.91 -11.74 -13.80
CA THR A 81 -9.47 -11.51 -13.88
C THR A 81 -9.14 -10.11 -14.40
N ARG A 82 -9.85 -9.61 -15.42
CA ARG A 82 -9.66 -8.24 -15.90
C ARG A 82 -10.01 -7.21 -14.84
N LEU A 83 -11.13 -7.38 -14.15
CA LEU A 83 -11.59 -6.46 -13.11
C LEU A 83 -10.69 -6.49 -11.86
N SER A 84 -10.30 -7.66 -11.39
CA SER A 84 -9.50 -7.83 -10.18
C SER A 84 -8.07 -7.33 -10.32
N THR A 85 -7.49 -7.42 -11.54
CA THR A 85 -6.10 -7.04 -11.81
C THR A 85 -5.95 -5.68 -12.48
N MET A 86 -7.05 -4.96 -12.73
CA MET A 86 -7.09 -3.72 -13.52
C MET A 86 -6.11 -2.67 -13.03
N HIS A 87 -6.09 -2.38 -11.72
CA HIS A 87 -5.27 -1.31 -11.18
C HIS A 87 -3.76 -1.64 -11.18
N VAL A 88 -3.40 -2.93 -11.19
CA VAL A 88 -2.01 -3.36 -11.34
C VAL A 88 -1.59 -3.41 -12.82
N VAL A 89 -2.42 -4.00 -13.69
CA VAL A 89 -2.10 -4.17 -15.12
C VAL A 89 -2.26 -2.85 -15.89
N GLY A 90 -3.39 -2.17 -15.70
CA GLY A 90 -3.77 -0.95 -16.41
C GLY A 90 -4.50 -1.20 -17.73
N ASP A 91 -4.94 -0.12 -18.35
CA ASP A 91 -5.60 -0.09 -19.65
C ASP A 91 -4.66 0.46 -20.75
N ASP A 92 -5.12 0.42 -22.01
CA ASP A 92 -4.37 0.94 -23.16
C ASP A 92 -4.43 2.48 -23.25
N SER A 93 -5.40 3.10 -22.58
CA SER A 93 -5.53 4.55 -22.46
C SER A 93 -4.64 5.15 -21.37
N LEU A 94 -4.02 4.30 -20.53
CA LEU A 94 -3.11 4.68 -19.45
C LEU A 94 -3.79 5.53 -18.36
N ASN A 95 -5.06 5.27 -18.09
CA ASN A 95 -5.85 5.99 -17.09
C ASN A 95 -5.32 5.76 -15.66
N VAL A 96 -4.83 4.55 -15.37
CA VAL A 96 -4.20 4.22 -14.08
C VAL A 96 -2.70 4.48 -14.16
N SER A 97 -2.24 5.58 -13.59
CA SER A 97 -0.85 6.04 -13.70
C SER A 97 0.18 5.14 -12.99
N SER A 98 -0.23 4.45 -11.92
CA SER A 98 0.60 3.50 -11.16
C SER A 98 0.75 2.14 -11.84
N ALA A 99 -0.18 1.77 -12.72
CA ALA A 99 -0.24 0.46 -13.35
C ALA A 99 1.01 0.11 -14.18
N ILE A 100 1.27 -1.16 -14.36
CA ILE A 100 2.42 -1.70 -15.10
C ILE A 100 2.48 -1.17 -16.54
N GLN A 101 1.33 -1.10 -17.23
CA GLN A 101 1.28 -0.55 -18.59
C GLN A 101 1.68 0.93 -18.65
N SER A 102 1.43 1.70 -17.60
CA SER A 102 1.84 3.09 -17.47
C SER A 102 3.31 3.22 -17.05
N SER A 103 3.67 2.58 -15.92
CA SER A 103 4.98 2.71 -15.27
C SER A 103 6.10 2.04 -16.05
N TYR A 104 5.83 0.93 -16.75
CA TYR A 104 6.82 0.17 -17.54
C TYR A 104 6.55 0.23 -19.05
N ARG A 105 5.85 1.27 -19.51
CA ARG A 105 5.54 1.45 -20.94
C ARG A 105 6.76 1.36 -21.83
N SER A 106 7.86 1.98 -21.44
CA SER A 106 9.11 1.96 -22.22
C SER A 106 9.68 0.56 -22.38
N ASN A 107 9.59 -0.28 -21.35
CA ASN A 107 10.05 -1.66 -21.36
C ASN A 107 9.13 -2.53 -22.22
N LEU A 108 7.81 -2.41 -22.02
CA LEU A 108 6.80 -3.15 -22.77
C LEU A 108 6.83 -2.84 -24.26
N THR A 109 7.06 -1.58 -24.63
CA THR A 109 7.06 -1.14 -26.06
C THR A 109 8.43 -1.23 -26.71
N GLY A 110 9.49 -1.49 -25.94
CA GLY A 110 10.87 -1.48 -26.45
C GLY A 110 11.34 -0.09 -26.88
N TYR A 111 10.94 0.94 -26.13
CA TYR A 111 11.36 2.30 -26.42
C TYR A 111 12.87 2.44 -26.47
N ASN A 112 13.35 3.07 -27.54
CA ASN A 112 14.75 3.43 -27.70
C ASN A 112 14.88 4.95 -27.73
N CYS A 113 15.72 5.53 -26.86
CA CYS A 113 15.89 6.98 -26.74
C CYS A 113 16.43 7.68 -28.00
N ILE A 114 17.02 6.92 -28.95
CA ILE A 114 17.53 7.43 -30.23
C ILE A 114 16.50 7.24 -31.35
N LEU A 115 15.83 6.08 -31.38
CA LEU A 115 14.96 5.66 -32.47
C LEU A 115 13.47 5.85 -32.18
N GLY A 116 13.14 6.21 -30.96
CA GLY A 116 11.76 6.39 -30.51
C GLY A 116 11.00 5.06 -30.36
N LEU A 117 9.67 5.11 -30.55
CA LEU A 117 8.77 3.94 -30.51
C LEU A 117 8.60 3.28 -31.89
N GLY A 118 9.20 3.85 -32.94
CA GLY A 118 8.96 3.51 -34.35
C GLY A 118 9.86 2.42 -34.94
N LEU A 119 10.41 1.51 -34.13
CA LEU A 119 11.21 0.41 -34.69
C LEU A 119 10.35 -0.54 -35.52
N PRO A 120 10.89 -1.03 -36.66
CA PRO A 120 10.18 -2.00 -37.47
C PRO A 120 9.78 -3.25 -36.67
N LYS A 121 8.60 -3.81 -36.94
CA LYS A 121 8.08 -5.02 -36.26
C LYS A 121 9.03 -6.24 -36.38
N SER A 122 9.95 -6.24 -37.35
CA SER A 122 10.98 -7.28 -37.50
C SER A 122 12.04 -7.25 -36.38
N ILE A 123 12.14 -6.14 -35.65
CA ILE A 123 12.99 -6.01 -34.47
C ILE A 123 12.05 -5.97 -33.28
N LYS A 124 11.65 -7.14 -32.80
CA LYS A 124 10.79 -7.26 -31.59
C LYS A 124 11.57 -6.69 -30.41
N THR A 125 11.20 -5.49 -29.98
CA THR A 125 11.95 -4.72 -28.99
C THR A 125 11.22 -4.63 -27.65
N GLY A 126 9.91 -4.91 -27.60
CA GLY A 126 9.14 -4.96 -26.37
C GLY A 126 9.47 -6.20 -25.55
N SER A 127 9.52 -6.02 -24.23
CA SER A 127 9.82 -7.09 -23.27
C SER A 127 8.54 -7.55 -22.59
N ASP A 128 8.41 -8.85 -22.43
CA ASP A 128 7.37 -9.42 -21.58
C ASP A 128 7.70 -9.16 -20.11
N ILE A 129 6.67 -8.99 -19.29
CA ILE A 129 6.79 -8.79 -17.84
C ILE A 129 6.00 -9.90 -17.14
N THR A 130 6.63 -10.57 -16.19
CA THR A 130 5.95 -11.50 -15.28
C THR A 130 5.83 -10.84 -13.90
N LEU A 131 4.62 -10.80 -13.38
CA LEU A 131 4.31 -10.24 -12.06
C LEU A 131 4.49 -11.28 -10.95
N ASN A 132 4.65 -10.80 -9.72
CA ASN A 132 4.51 -11.61 -8.51
C ASN A 132 3.03 -11.85 -8.16
N LEU A 133 2.14 -11.07 -8.76
CA LEU A 133 0.70 -11.15 -8.59
C LEU A 133 0.18 -12.52 -9.04
N ASP A 134 -0.78 -13.05 -8.30
CA ASP A 134 -1.56 -14.22 -8.68
C ASP A 134 -2.99 -13.81 -9.04
N ALA A 135 -3.43 -14.16 -10.24
CA ALA A 135 -4.74 -13.77 -10.76
C ALA A 135 -5.90 -14.42 -9.98
N GLU A 136 -5.76 -15.68 -9.56
CA GLU A 136 -6.80 -16.38 -8.81
C GLU A 136 -6.95 -15.84 -7.39
N ALA A 137 -5.83 -15.49 -6.74
CA ALA A 137 -5.86 -14.83 -5.45
C ALA A 137 -6.50 -13.44 -5.53
N CYS A 138 -6.22 -12.66 -6.59
CA CYS A 138 -6.89 -11.39 -6.84
C CYS A 138 -8.39 -11.57 -7.12
N ASN A 139 -8.78 -12.61 -7.87
CA ASN A 139 -10.17 -12.92 -8.13
C ASN A 139 -10.92 -13.28 -6.83
N ALA A 140 -10.29 -14.06 -5.94
CA ALA A 140 -10.87 -14.39 -4.64
C ALA A 140 -11.11 -13.13 -3.78
N ALA A 141 -10.11 -12.24 -3.71
CA ALA A 141 -10.22 -10.97 -2.98
C ALA A 141 -11.28 -10.03 -3.58
N TYR A 142 -11.31 -9.91 -4.91
CA TYR A 142 -12.30 -9.10 -5.62
C TYR A 142 -13.74 -9.58 -5.39
N ASN A 143 -13.96 -10.89 -5.52
CA ASN A 143 -15.28 -11.48 -5.29
C ASN A 143 -15.72 -11.30 -3.83
N ALA A 144 -14.79 -11.39 -2.88
CA ALA A 144 -15.09 -11.20 -1.46
C ALA A 144 -15.42 -9.74 -1.09
N LEU A 145 -14.97 -8.75 -1.87
CA LEU A 145 -15.41 -7.36 -1.72
C LEU A 145 -16.89 -7.16 -2.06
N ASP A 146 -17.49 -8.07 -2.82
CA ASP A 146 -18.95 -8.17 -3.07
C ASP A 146 -19.59 -6.82 -3.43
N GLY A 147 -18.95 -6.07 -4.32
CA GLY A 147 -19.42 -4.75 -4.80
C GLY A 147 -19.10 -3.57 -3.89
N TYR A 148 -18.49 -3.78 -2.74
CA TYR A 148 -17.97 -2.67 -1.93
C TYR A 148 -16.75 -2.03 -2.59
N ASN A 149 -16.59 -0.73 -2.35
CA ASN A 149 -15.35 -0.03 -2.64
C ASN A 149 -14.31 -0.33 -1.56
N GLY A 150 -13.05 -0.47 -1.96
CA GLY A 150 -12.00 -0.78 -1.00
C GLY A 150 -10.66 -1.12 -1.61
N ALA A 151 -9.77 -1.66 -0.79
CA ALA A 151 -8.45 -2.13 -1.21
C ALA A 151 -8.03 -3.36 -0.41
N VAL A 152 -7.39 -4.30 -1.10
CA VAL A 152 -6.81 -5.52 -0.53
C VAL A 152 -5.35 -5.60 -0.94
N ALA A 153 -4.45 -5.71 0.03
CA ALA A 153 -3.02 -5.90 -0.18
C ALA A 153 -2.54 -7.13 0.59
N VAL A 154 -1.94 -8.11 -0.10
CA VAL A 154 -1.31 -9.28 0.52
C VAL A 154 0.06 -9.51 -0.10
N TYR A 155 1.10 -9.56 0.73
CA TYR A 155 2.45 -9.81 0.25
C TYR A 155 3.22 -10.75 1.18
N ASN A 156 4.24 -11.42 0.64
CA ASN A 156 5.17 -12.24 1.41
C ASN A 156 6.18 -11.34 2.14
N TYR A 157 6.10 -11.27 3.47
CA TYR A 157 6.96 -10.39 4.28
C TYR A 157 8.40 -10.89 4.45
N LYS A 158 8.74 -12.08 3.89
CA LYS A 158 10.11 -12.59 3.83
C LYS A 158 10.79 -12.26 2.51
N THR A 159 10.06 -12.40 1.39
CA THR A 159 10.61 -12.24 0.03
C THR A 159 10.28 -10.91 -0.62
N GLY A 160 9.22 -10.24 -0.17
CA GLY A 160 8.68 -9.04 -0.80
C GLY A 160 7.78 -9.32 -2.00
N GLU A 161 7.45 -10.56 -2.32
CA GLU A 161 6.54 -10.87 -3.43
C GLU A 161 5.13 -10.33 -3.13
N PHE A 162 4.62 -9.45 -4.00
CA PHE A 162 3.29 -8.87 -3.88
C PHE A 162 2.29 -9.77 -4.60
N ILE A 163 1.58 -10.63 -3.85
CA ILE A 163 0.80 -11.75 -4.39
C ILE A 163 -0.61 -11.31 -4.76
N CYS A 164 -1.23 -10.45 -3.96
CA CYS A 164 -2.58 -9.95 -4.22
C CYS A 164 -2.64 -8.43 -3.98
N SER A 165 -3.09 -7.69 -5.01
CA SER A 165 -3.35 -6.25 -4.95
C SER A 165 -4.62 -5.95 -5.72
N VAL A 166 -5.70 -5.60 -5.01
CA VAL A 166 -7.02 -5.33 -5.57
C VAL A 166 -7.52 -3.99 -5.08
N SER A 167 -8.05 -3.19 -6.00
CA SER A 167 -8.72 -1.91 -5.71
C SER A 167 -10.09 -1.87 -6.36
N THR A 168 -11.07 -1.32 -5.67
CA THR A 168 -12.44 -1.06 -6.18
C THR A 168 -12.88 0.37 -5.82
N PRO A 169 -13.71 1.03 -6.65
CA PRO A 169 -14.34 0.53 -7.87
C PRO A 169 -13.30 0.25 -8.97
N THR A 170 -13.65 -0.64 -9.88
CA THR A 170 -12.82 -1.04 -11.01
C THR A 170 -13.66 -1.05 -12.29
N TYR A 171 -13.04 -1.26 -13.43
CA TYR A 171 -13.71 -1.33 -14.73
C TYR A 171 -13.06 -2.33 -15.66
N ASP A 172 -13.80 -2.75 -16.70
CA ASP A 172 -13.26 -3.60 -17.75
C ASP A 172 -12.35 -2.76 -18.67
N PRO A 173 -11.05 -3.09 -18.81
CA PRO A 173 -10.16 -2.39 -19.74
C PRO A 173 -10.59 -2.51 -21.22
N LEU A 174 -11.47 -3.46 -21.55
CA LEU A 174 -12.06 -3.60 -22.89
C LEU A 174 -13.27 -2.67 -23.11
N ASP A 175 -13.89 -2.16 -22.04
CA ASP A 175 -15.02 -1.25 -22.07
C ASP A 175 -14.87 -0.17 -20.98
N PRO A 176 -13.89 0.74 -21.11
CA PRO A 176 -13.68 1.81 -20.14
C PRO A 176 -14.91 2.71 -19.99
N PRO A 177 -15.24 3.16 -18.77
CA PRO A 177 -16.42 4.00 -18.56
C PRO A 177 -16.27 5.36 -19.23
N ASP A 178 -17.34 5.83 -19.85
CA ASP A 178 -17.48 7.22 -20.29
C ASP A 178 -18.00 8.06 -19.10
N ILE A 179 -17.07 8.72 -18.43
CA ILE A 179 -17.36 9.48 -17.21
C ILE A 179 -17.84 10.88 -17.59
N THR A 180 -19.06 11.20 -17.19
CA THR A 180 -19.72 12.49 -17.38
C THR A 180 -20.07 13.14 -16.03
N GLU A 181 -20.45 14.42 -16.03
CA GLU A 181 -20.91 15.09 -14.80
C GLU A 181 -22.13 14.39 -14.14
N GLU A 182 -22.90 13.62 -14.91
CA GLU A 182 -24.10 12.93 -14.42
C GLU A 182 -23.77 11.62 -13.68
N ASN A 183 -22.67 10.94 -14.04
CA ASN A 183 -22.27 9.64 -13.47
C ASN A 183 -20.95 9.68 -12.69
N GLU A 184 -20.30 10.84 -12.56
CA GLU A 184 -19.00 11.00 -11.89
C GLU A 184 -18.99 10.38 -10.49
N ALA A 185 -20.07 10.52 -9.73
CA ALA A 185 -20.16 9.98 -8.37
C ALA A 185 -20.15 8.44 -8.32
N GLU A 186 -20.59 7.75 -9.38
CA GLU A 186 -20.55 6.28 -9.48
C GLU A 186 -19.13 5.78 -9.72
N TYR A 187 -18.32 6.58 -10.43
CA TYR A 187 -16.95 6.24 -10.80
C TYR A 187 -15.88 6.93 -9.93
N ASP A 188 -16.28 7.50 -8.77
CA ASP A 188 -15.32 8.17 -7.89
C ASP A 188 -14.18 7.22 -7.47
N GLY A 189 -12.96 7.62 -7.84
CA GLY A 189 -11.76 6.84 -7.55
C GLY A 189 -11.50 5.64 -8.48
N VAL A 190 -12.29 5.42 -9.55
CA VAL A 190 -12.17 4.27 -10.47
C VAL A 190 -10.79 4.14 -11.14
N TYR A 191 -10.08 5.24 -11.32
CA TYR A 191 -8.72 5.27 -11.88
C TYR A 191 -7.63 5.28 -10.82
N VAL A 192 -8.00 5.17 -9.54
CA VAL A 192 -7.05 5.23 -8.43
C VAL A 192 -6.73 3.82 -7.94
N ASP A 193 -5.47 3.44 -8.00
CA ASP A 193 -4.98 2.29 -7.24
C ASP A 193 -5.01 2.63 -5.75
N LYS A 194 -6.06 2.22 -5.07
CA LYS A 194 -6.28 2.53 -3.65
C LYS A 194 -5.30 1.83 -2.73
N VAL A 195 -4.69 0.74 -3.16
CA VAL A 195 -3.62 0.07 -2.40
C VAL A 195 -2.41 0.98 -2.29
N LEU A 196 -2.01 1.62 -3.39
CA LEU A 196 -0.84 2.50 -3.43
C LEU A 196 -1.18 3.95 -3.06
N ALA A 197 -2.33 4.47 -3.49
CA ALA A 197 -2.67 5.89 -3.43
C ALA A 197 -3.80 6.22 -2.44
N GLY A 198 -4.54 5.25 -1.91
CA GLY A 198 -5.61 5.46 -0.93
C GLY A 198 -5.08 5.96 0.41
N ARG A 199 -5.88 6.78 1.11
CA ARG A 199 -5.63 7.22 2.49
C ARG A 199 -6.94 7.28 3.23
N TYR A 200 -7.00 6.58 4.35
CA TYR A 200 -8.21 6.41 5.14
C TYR A 200 -7.92 6.53 6.62
N ALA A 201 -8.89 6.99 7.42
CA ALA A 201 -8.79 6.89 8.86
C ALA A 201 -8.63 5.41 9.25
N PRO A 202 -7.58 5.03 10.00
CA PRO A 202 -7.31 3.63 10.33
C PRO A 202 -8.21 3.10 11.46
N GLY A 203 -8.81 3.99 12.25
CA GLY A 203 -9.57 3.58 13.42
C GLY A 203 -8.75 2.69 14.34
N SER A 204 -9.38 1.70 14.93
CA SER A 204 -8.77 0.82 15.93
C SER A 204 -7.53 0.02 15.47
N THR A 205 -7.21 -0.05 14.19
CA THR A 205 -5.95 -0.65 13.72
C THR A 205 -4.73 0.18 14.16
N PHE A 206 -4.89 1.49 14.36
CA PHE A 206 -3.84 2.35 14.89
C PHE A 206 -3.48 2.06 16.36
N LYS A 207 -4.33 1.37 17.10
CA LYS A 207 -4.03 0.94 18.49
C LYS A 207 -2.77 0.06 18.57
N ILE A 208 -2.37 -0.60 17.49
CA ILE A 208 -1.08 -1.31 17.38
C ILE A 208 0.08 -0.32 17.61
N VAL A 209 0.02 0.87 16.99
CA VAL A 209 1.04 1.92 17.16
C VAL A 209 1.05 2.47 18.57
N THR A 210 -0.13 2.69 19.14
CA THR A 210 -0.27 3.17 20.54
C THR A 210 0.21 2.13 21.54
N ALA A 211 -0.08 0.84 21.32
CA ALA A 211 0.45 -0.27 22.13
C ALA A 211 1.96 -0.32 22.07
N ALA A 212 2.56 -0.22 20.86
CA ALA A 212 4.01 -0.16 20.68
C ALA A 212 4.64 0.99 21.47
N ALA A 213 4.04 2.18 21.41
CA ALA A 213 4.51 3.34 22.14
C ALA A 213 4.42 3.14 23.68
N ALA A 214 3.33 2.52 24.15
CA ALA A 214 3.14 2.24 25.56
C ALA A 214 4.11 1.18 26.09
N LEU A 215 4.28 0.07 25.39
CA LEU A 215 5.22 -1.01 25.73
C LEU A 215 6.65 -0.50 25.86
N GLU A 216 7.07 0.40 24.99
CA GLU A 216 8.42 0.95 25.02
C GLU A 216 8.64 2.03 26.09
N ASN A 217 7.61 2.82 26.39
CA ASN A 217 7.80 4.05 27.16
C ASN A 217 7.18 4.07 28.55
N ILE A 218 6.34 3.09 28.92
CA ILE A 218 5.65 3.04 30.20
C ILE A 218 6.06 1.78 30.94
N PRO A 219 6.96 1.87 31.94
CA PRO A 219 7.37 0.69 32.72
C PRO A 219 6.19 0.01 33.42
N GLY A 220 6.10 -1.32 33.33
CA GLY A 220 5.06 -2.11 33.99
C GLY A 220 3.67 -2.05 33.35
N ILE A 221 3.54 -1.47 32.15
CA ILE A 221 2.26 -1.28 31.47
C ILE A 221 1.52 -2.59 31.17
N GLU A 222 2.25 -3.68 31.01
CA GLU A 222 1.69 -5.01 30.69
C GLU A 222 0.84 -5.58 31.84
N GLU A 223 1.17 -5.20 33.10
CA GLU A 223 0.49 -5.66 34.30
C GLU A 223 -0.52 -4.63 34.86
N GLU A 224 -0.56 -3.43 34.27
CA GLU A 224 -1.46 -2.36 34.73
C GLU A 224 -2.91 -2.70 34.37
N ILE A 225 -3.81 -2.50 35.34
CA ILE A 225 -5.24 -2.69 35.16
C ILE A 225 -5.91 -1.34 34.91
N PHE A 226 -6.63 -1.26 33.81
CA PHE A 226 -7.48 -0.13 33.43
C PHE A 226 -8.93 -0.44 33.73
N THR A 227 -9.75 0.61 33.95
CA THR A 227 -11.19 0.46 34.13
C THR A 227 -11.95 1.18 33.03
N CYS A 228 -12.70 0.44 32.23
CA CYS A 228 -13.56 1.00 31.19
C CYS A 228 -15.04 0.95 31.60
N ASN A 229 -15.59 2.12 31.92
CA ASN A 229 -17.02 2.31 32.24
C ASN A 229 -17.83 2.81 31.02
N GLY A 230 -17.35 2.59 29.78
CA GLY A 230 -17.99 3.03 28.54
C GLY A 230 -17.55 4.41 28.07
N SER A 231 -16.87 5.20 28.88
CA SER A 231 -16.24 6.47 28.47
C SER A 231 -15.15 6.89 29.47
N THR A 232 -14.27 7.79 29.03
CA THR A 232 -13.30 8.50 29.87
C THR A 232 -13.26 9.98 29.52
N LYS A 233 -12.89 10.85 30.48
CA LYS A 233 -12.73 12.29 30.24
C LYS A 233 -11.28 12.66 30.07
N ILE A 234 -10.93 13.18 28.88
CA ILE A 234 -9.61 13.71 28.58
C ILE A 234 -9.76 15.15 28.10
N GLY A 235 -9.02 16.09 28.70
CA GLY A 235 -9.12 17.51 28.38
C GLY A 235 -10.53 18.10 28.60
N GLY A 236 -11.31 17.55 29.55
CA GLY A 236 -12.66 17.98 29.88
C GLY A 236 -13.77 17.51 28.95
N LYS A 237 -13.44 16.72 27.90
CA LYS A 237 -14.40 16.13 26.94
C LYS A 237 -14.39 14.60 27.04
N ASP A 238 -15.52 13.99 26.73
CA ASP A 238 -15.67 12.55 26.77
C ASP A 238 -15.04 11.90 25.51
N ILE A 239 -14.36 10.77 25.72
CA ILE A 239 -14.02 9.79 24.68
C ILE A 239 -14.84 8.54 25.00
N THR A 240 -15.69 8.15 24.05
CA THR A 240 -16.64 7.05 24.23
C THR A 240 -16.06 5.72 23.75
N CYS A 241 -16.48 4.66 24.40
CA CYS A 241 -16.24 3.28 23.99
C CYS A 241 -17.55 2.63 23.57
N MET A 242 -17.49 1.66 22.68
CA MET A 242 -18.70 0.99 22.18
C MET A 242 -19.38 0.13 23.27
N HIS A 243 -18.60 -0.37 24.22
CA HIS A 243 -19.08 -1.22 25.32
C HIS A 243 -18.44 -0.82 26.65
N VAL A 244 -19.07 -1.20 27.76
CA VAL A 244 -18.45 -1.21 29.09
C VAL A 244 -17.63 -2.49 29.21
N HIS A 245 -16.30 -2.36 29.31
CA HIS A 245 -15.39 -3.53 29.33
C HIS A 245 -15.01 -3.95 30.76
N GLY A 246 -15.24 -3.09 31.76
CA GLY A 246 -14.82 -3.34 33.14
C GLY A 246 -13.32 -3.18 33.34
N GLU A 247 -12.75 -4.04 34.18
CA GLU A 247 -11.31 -4.10 34.44
C GLU A 247 -10.60 -4.94 33.38
N LEU A 248 -9.51 -4.42 32.80
CA LEU A 248 -8.77 -5.08 31.72
C LEU A 248 -7.32 -4.58 31.67
N THR A 249 -6.41 -5.45 31.26
CA THR A 249 -5.04 -5.10 30.91
C THR A 249 -4.99 -4.41 29.54
N MET A 250 -3.85 -3.83 29.15
CA MET A 250 -3.66 -3.27 27.82
C MET A 250 -3.83 -4.34 26.71
N LYS A 251 -3.37 -5.57 26.92
CA LYS A 251 -3.52 -6.70 25.98
C LYS A 251 -4.99 -7.05 25.76
N GLU A 252 -5.77 -7.19 26.83
CA GLU A 252 -7.22 -7.41 26.74
C GLU A 252 -7.95 -6.21 26.12
N GLY A 253 -7.46 -4.98 26.40
CA GLY A 253 -7.96 -3.74 25.79
C GLY A 253 -7.72 -3.68 24.29
N LEU A 254 -6.61 -4.22 23.80
CA LEU A 254 -6.36 -4.35 22.34
C LEU A 254 -7.34 -5.35 21.72
N ALA A 255 -7.48 -6.53 22.32
CA ALA A 255 -8.36 -7.59 21.83
C ALA A 255 -9.83 -7.13 21.77
N GLN A 256 -10.32 -6.49 22.81
CA GLN A 256 -11.68 -5.94 22.89
C GLN A 256 -11.82 -4.56 22.23
N SER A 257 -10.74 -4.06 21.65
CA SER A 257 -10.69 -2.75 20.96
C SER A 257 -11.15 -1.58 21.84
N CYS A 258 -10.78 -1.56 23.14
CA CYS A 258 -11.22 -0.57 24.12
C CYS A 258 -10.68 0.83 23.81
N ASN A 259 -11.57 1.79 23.51
CA ASN A 259 -11.19 3.17 23.25
C ASN A 259 -10.65 3.88 24.50
N VAL A 260 -11.21 3.58 25.67
CA VAL A 260 -10.82 4.20 26.95
C VAL A 260 -9.34 3.93 27.22
N VAL A 261 -8.92 2.68 27.20
CA VAL A 261 -7.52 2.29 27.46
C VAL A 261 -6.56 3.02 26.50
N PHE A 262 -6.83 2.97 25.22
CA PHE A 262 -5.89 3.51 24.21
C PHE A 262 -5.89 5.04 24.12
N ALA A 263 -7.00 5.68 24.43
CA ALA A 263 -7.05 7.14 24.57
C ALA A 263 -6.27 7.64 25.81
N GLU A 264 -6.41 6.94 26.95
CA GLU A 264 -5.64 7.24 28.17
C GLU A 264 -4.15 7.00 27.97
N LEU A 265 -3.76 5.92 27.28
CA LEU A 265 -2.37 5.65 26.94
C LEU A 265 -1.78 6.74 26.05
N ALA A 266 -2.49 7.16 25.00
CA ALA A 266 -2.03 8.23 24.12
C ALA A 266 -1.86 9.55 24.88
N HIS A 267 -2.82 9.88 25.78
CA HIS A 267 -2.71 11.06 26.63
C HIS A 267 -1.50 11.00 27.59
N ARG A 268 -1.26 9.86 28.23
CA ARG A 268 -0.10 9.63 29.13
C ARG A 268 1.25 9.69 28.40
N LEU A 269 1.31 9.16 27.18
CA LEU A 269 2.51 9.17 26.32
C LEU A 269 2.85 10.59 25.87
N GLY A 270 1.84 11.39 25.59
CA GLY A 270 2.00 12.72 25.07
C GLY A 270 2.36 12.75 23.56
N LYS A 271 2.32 13.94 22.99
CA LYS A 271 2.49 14.17 21.55
C LYS A 271 3.81 13.64 21.00
N ASP A 272 4.90 13.85 21.74
CA ASP A 272 6.25 13.55 21.24
C ASP A 272 6.47 12.04 21.08
N LYS A 273 6.13 11.23 22.09
CA LYS A 273 6.29 9.77 22.04
C LYS A 273 5.35 9.12 21.03
N MET A 274 4.10 9.61 20.95
CA MET A 274 3.15 9.14 19.96
C MET A 274 3.61 9.48 18.52
N THR A 275 4.13 10.69 18.29
CA THR A 275 4.65 11.10 16.97
C THR A 275 5.90 10.31 16.60
N ASP A 276 6.81 10.08 17.53
CA ASP A 276 8.02 9.30 17.29
C ASP A 276 7.68 7.85 16.90
N MET A 277 6.82 7.17 17.69
CA MET A 277 6.42 5.81 17.38
C MET A 277 5.66 5.72 16.06
N ALA A 278 4.69 6.60 15.81
CA ALA A 278 3.96 6.63 14.55
C ALA A 278 4.92 6.78 13.34
N LYS A 279 5.91 7.69 13.45
CA LYS A 279 6.91 7.87 12.40
C LYS A 279 7.78 6.63 12.21
N ARG A 280 8.25 6.00 13.28
CA ARG A 280 9.04 4.75 13.18
C ARG A 280 8.22 3.65 12.54
N MET A 281 6.94 3.51 12.86
CA MET A 281 6.04 2.52 12.28
C MET A 281 5.53 2.86 10.87
N GLY A 282 6.13 3.85 10.20
CA GLY A 282 5.92 4.15 8.78
C GLY A 282 4.94 5.29 8.50
N PHE A 283 4.30 5.89 9.51
CA PHE A 283 3.52 7.11 9.29
C PHE A 283 4.42 8.29 8.96
N ASN A 284 3.90 9.23 8.18
CA ASN A 284 4.65 10.37 7.65
C ASN A 284 5.82 10.00 6.72
N ASP A 285 5.87 8.76 6.23
CA ASP A 285 6.84 8.26 5.25
C ASP A 285 6.13 7.78 3.97
N THR A 286 6.90 7.46 2.95
CA THR A 286 6.43 6.90 1.68
C THR A 286 7.28 5.71 1.30
N TYR A 287 6.69 4.78 0.54
CA TYR A 287 7.41 3.67 -0.05
C TYR A 287 7.45 3.82 -1.57
N LYS A 288 8.45 3.24 -2.19
CA LYS A 288 8.55 3.21 -3.64
C LYS A 288 8.35 1.78 -4.13
N ILE A 289 7.27 1.55 -4.87
CA ILE A 289 6.90 0.26 -5.43
C ILE A 289 7.02 0.37 -6.95
N ASN A 290 7.94 -0.38 -7.54
CA ASN A 290 8.15 -0.42 -9.00
C ASN A 290 8.21 0.97 -9.66
N GLY A 291 8.86 1.93 -9.01
CA GLY A 291 8.97 3.29 -9.52
C GLY A 291 7.84 4.25 -9.09
N THR A 292 6.70 3.73 -8.62
CA THR A 292 5.59 4.53 -8.10
C THR A 292 5.77 4.81 -6.61
N VAL A 293 5.55 6.05 -6.19
CA VAL A 293 5.60 6.45 -4.77
C VAL A 293 4.22 6.31 -4.16
N THR A 294 4.11 5.60 -3.04
CA THR A 294 2.84 5.44 -2.33
C THR A 294 2.33 6.76 -1.77
N ALA A 295 1.02 6.85 -1.55
CA ALA A 295 0.46 7.91 -0.74
C ALA A 295 1.06 7.87 0.68
N LYS A 296 1.25 9.06 1.23
CA LYS A 296 1.85 9.24 2.53
C LYS A 296 0.78 9.08 3.63
N SER A 297 0.92 8.05 4.46
CA SER A 297 0.16 7.99 5.71
C SER A 297 0.49 9.18 6.59
N SER A 298 -0.47 9.69 7.35
CA SER A 298 -0.25 10.89 8.16
C SER A 298 -0.59 10.69 9.63
N TYR A 299 0.30 11.15 10.51
CA TYR A 299 0.07 11.35 11.92
C TYR A 299 0.57 12.73 12.31
N ASN A 300 -0.35 13.64 12.64
CA ASN A 300 0.01 15.01 13.02
C ASN A 300 -0.87 15.50 14.19
N VAL A 301 -0.27 15.54 15.36
CA VAL A 301 -0.90 15.99 16.61
C VAL A 301 -0.32 17.32 17.13
N SER A 302 0.42 18.07 16.30
CA SER A 302 1.06 19.32 16.72
C SER A 302 0.05 20.34 17.27
N ALA A 303 -1.12 20.48 16.63
CA ALA A 303 -2.19 21.37 17.03
C ALA A 303 -3.24 20.70 17.95
N ALA A 304 -3.13 19.39 18.23
CA ALA A 304 -4.08 18.63 19.02
C ALA A 304 -4.16 19.17 20.48
N ASN A 305 -5.35 19.29 21.03
CA ASN A 305 -5.54 19.39 22.46
C ASN A 305 -5.50 17.98 23.11
N ASP A 306 -5.67 17.88 24.41
CA ASP A 306 -5.58 16.59 25.12
C ASP A 306 -6.64 15.59 24.63
N ASN A 307 -7.86 16.03 24.35
CA ASN A 307 -8.92 15.18 23.84
C ASN A 307 -8.62 14.71 22.42
N ASP A 308 -8.15 15.61 21.53
CA ASP A 308 -7.73 15.27 20.18
C ASP A 308 -6.56 14.27 20.17
N LEU A 309 -5.62 14.41 21.13
CA LEU A 309 -4.53 13.46 21.31
C LEU A 309 -5.07 12.07 21.70
N GLY A 310 -6.04 12.01 22.60
CA GLY A 310 -6.72 10.76 22.96
C GLY A 310 -7.38 10.09 21.74
N TRP A 311 -8.15 10.85 20.95
CA TRP A 311 -8.76 10.37 19.70
C TRP A 311 -7.73 9.91 18.68
N SER A 312 -6.59 10.61 18.58
CA SER A 312 -5.51 10.19 17.66
C SER A 312 -4.91 8.84 18.06
N GLY A 313 -4.86 8.50 19.34
CA GLY A 313 -4.37 7.21 19.84
C GLY A 313 -5.23 6.01 19.46
N ILE A 314 -6.46 6.25 19.03
CA ILE A 314 -7.36 5.22 18.51
C ILE A 314 -7.59 5.33 17.00
N GLY A 315 -6.71 6.09 16.29
CA GLY A 315 -6.72 6.20 14.84
C GLY A 315 -7.82 7.09 14.26
N GLN A 316 -8.25 8.07 15.05
CA GLN A 316 -9.22 9.10 14.67
C GLN A 316 -8.55 10.49 14.63
N TYR A 317 -9.31 11.57 14.68
CA TYR A 317 -8.83 12.93 14.53
C TYR A 317 -8.29 13.18 13.12
N THR A 318 -7.00 13.40 12.92
CA THR A 318 -6.36 13.67 11.62
C THR A 318 -5.45 12.53 11.16
N VAL A 319 -5.62 11.35 11.75
CA VAL A 319 -4.81 10.18 11.39
C VAL A 319 -5.33 9.58 10.08
N GLU A 320 -4.45 9.41 9.11
CA GLU A 320 -4.74 8.72 7.84
C GLU A 320 -3.69 7.65 7.56
N ALA A 321 -4.11 6.50 7.12
CA ALA A 321 -3.27 5.36 6.77
C ALA A 321 -3.45 4.96 5.31
N ASN A 322 -2.35 4.64 4.65
CA ASN A 322 -2.33 4.00 3.34
C ASN A 322 -2.41 2.47 3.53
N PRO A 323 -3.22 1.72 2.75
CA PRO A 323 -3.39 0.28 2.92
C PRO A 323 -2.08 -0.49 2.82
N LEU A 324 -1.23 -0.20 1.83
CA LEU A 324 0.04 -0.90 1.69
C LEU A 324 0.99 -0.62 2.85
N GLN A 325 1.04 0.61 3.36
CA GLN A 325 1.84 0.94 4.54
C GLN A 325 1.38 0.13 5.76
N MET A 326 0.07 -0.09 5.93
CA MET A 326 -0.44 -0.92 7.03
C MET A 326 -0.04 -2.39 6.87
N ALA A 327 -0.06 -2.92 5.65
CA ALA A 327 0.46 -4.27 5.37
C ALA A 327 1.96 -4.38 5.67
N ILE A 328 2.76 -3.40 5.24
CA ILE A 328 4.21 -3.35 5.52
C ILE A 328 4.50 -3.26 7.03
N MET A 329 3.73 -2.47 7.76
CA MET A 329 3.83 -2.39 9.22
C MET A 329 3.58 -3.76 9.88
N CYS A 330 2.53 -4.46 9.47
CA CYS A 330 2.22 -5.80 9.95
C CYS A 330 3.30 -6.81 9.58
N GLY A 331 3.79 -6.78 8.34
CA GLY A 331 4.89 -7.62 7.88
C GLY A 331 6.19 -7.37 8.63
N ALA A 332 6.48 -6.13 9.00
CA ALA A 332 7.64 -5.81 9.82
C ALA A 332 7.51 -6.36 11.25
N ILE A 333 6.33 -6.31 11.87
CA ILE A 333 6.08 -6.95 13.17
C ILE A 333 6.36 -8.45 13.07
N ALA A 334 5.80 -9.13 12.07
CA ALA A 334 6.03 -10.56 11.80
C ALA A 334 7.51 -10.90 11.54
N ASN A 335 8.28 -9.94 11.03
CA ASN A 335 9.68 -10.09 10.66
C ASN A 335 10.66 -9.47 11.69
N ASN A 336 10.33 -9.54 12.98
CA ASN A 336 11.16 -9.02 14.08
C ASN A 336 11.53 -7.53 13.94
N GLY A 337 10.65 -6.76 13.36
CA GLY A 337 10.78 -5.32 13.13
C GLY A 337 11.43 -4.93 11.80
N ASP A 338 11.97 -5.88 11.04
CA ASP A 338 12.67 -5.63 9.77
C ASP A 338 11.69 -5.46 8.62
N VAL A 339 11.86 -4.38 7.85
CA VAL A 339 11.00 -4.06 6.70
C VAL A 339 11.46 -4.79 5.46
N VAL A 340 10.52 -5.47 4.82
CA VAL A 340 10.64 -5.95 3.44
C VAL A 340 9.60 -5.21 2.61
N ILE A 341 10.04 -4.51 1.56
CA ILE A 341 9.14 -3.71 0.72
C ILE A 341 8.55 -4.60 -0.38
N PRO A 342 7.23 -4.57 -0.59
CA PRO A 342 6.59 -5.32 -1.66
C PRO A 342 7.11 -4.97 -3.05
N ASN A 343 7.17 -5.98 -3.92
CA ASN A 343 7.56 -5.87 -5.32
C ASN A 343 6.55 -6.63 -6.20
N GLU A 344 5.99 -5.93 -7.18
CA GLU A 344 5.01 -6.51 -8.11
C GLU A 344 5.66 -7.33 -9.23
N ILE A 345 6.95 -7.10 -9.54
CA ILE A 345 7.60 -7.69 -10.72
C ILE A 345 8.47 -8.87 -10.32
N LYS A 346 8.15 -10.03 -10.87
CA LYS A 346 8.95 -11.27 -10.74
C LYS A 346 10.08 -11.33 -11.77
N ARG A 347 9.79 -10.92 -13.03
CA ARG A 347 10.74 -10.98 -14.14
C ARG A 347 10.41 -9.96 -15.23
N GLY A 348 11.44 -9.28 -15.77
CA GLY A 348 11.34 -8.40 -16.94
C GLY A 348 12.73 -8.05 -17.46
N ILE A 349 12.89 -7.85 -18.79
CA ILE A 349 14.18 -7.45 -19.37
C ILE A 349 14.40 -5.95 -19.11
N GLY A 350 15.56 -5.62 -18.52
CA GLY A 350 15.90 -4.24 -18.15
C GLY A 350 15.23 -3.75 -16.86
N VAL A 351 14.39 -4.55 -16.24
CA VAL A 351 13.88 -4.33 -14.90
C VAL A 351 14.83 -5.05 -13.94
N VAL A 352 15.98 -4.47 -13.71
CA VAL A 352 16.88 -4.86 -12.62
C VAL A 352 16.63 -3.89 -11.48
N GLU A 353 15.43 -3.88 -10.94
CA GLU A 353 15.29 -3.55 -9.54
C GLU A 353 15.56 -4.85 -8.81
N SER A 354 16.78 -5.00 -8.36
CA SER A 354 17.16 -6.14 -7.55
C SER A 354 16.29 -6.12 -6.28
N ALA A 355 15.76 -7.27 -5.88
CA ALA A 355 15.17 -7.45 -4.56
C ALA A 355 16.12 -6.95 -3.43
N ALA A 356 17.42 -6.82 -3.72
CA ALA A 356 18.43 -6.27 -2.83
C ALA A 356 18.24 -4.77 -2.48
N ASP A 357 17.67 -3.95 -3.35
CA ASP A 357 17.42 -2.53 -3.05
C ASP A 357 16.18 -2.34 -2.15
N ASN A 358 15.26 -3.31 -2.11
CA ASN A 358 14.05 -3.25 -1.31
C ASN A 358 14.22 -3.79 0.12
N THR A 359 15.28 -4.53 0.39
CA THR A 359 15.66 -4.96 1.75
C THR A 359 16.61 -3.96 2.41
N SER A 360 16.26 -2.70 2.38
CA SER A 360 17.13 -1.56 2.77
C SER A 360 17.60 -1.54 4.23
N GLY A 361 17.51 -2.64 4.98
CA GLY A 361 17.93 -2.70 6.38
C GLY A 361 17.16 -1.73 7.30
N LYS A 362 16.03 -1.20 6.85
CA LYS A 362 15.16 -0.34 7.67
C LYS A 362 14.45 -1.21 8.69
N LYS A 363 14.62 -0.87 9.95
CA LYS A 363 13.92 -1.47 11.06
C LYS A 363 12.91 -0.48 11.62
N LEU A 364 11.65 -0.88 11.77
CA LEU A 364 10.62 -0.03 12.37
C LEU A 364 10.73 -0.03 13.90
N ILE A 365 10.88 -1.20 14.48
CA ILE A 365 10.94 -1.46 15.92
C ILE A 365 11.97 -2.56 16.17
N ASP A 366 12.45 -2.69 17.40
CA ASP A 366 13.34 -3.79 17.75
C ASP A 366 12.60 -5.14 17.85
N ALA A 367 13.36 -6.23 17.90
CA ALA A 367 12.79 -7.58 17.90
C ALA A 367 11.99 -7.89 19.18
N GLU A 368 12.37 -7.33 20.32
CA GLU A 368 11.65 -7.54 21.58
C GLU A 368 10.27 -6.90 21.54
N LEU A 369 10.18 -5.66 21.06
CA LEU A 369 8.91 -4.96 20.89
C LEU A 369 8.03 -5.64 19.84
N ALA A 370 8.64 -6.10 18.72
CA ALA A 370 7.92 -6.84 17.69
C ALA A 370 7.30 -8.14 18.25
N GLN A 371 8.04 -8.88 19.07
CA GLN A 371 7.55 -10.10 19.72
C GLN A 371 6.40 -9.82 20.68
N LYS A 372 6.43 -8.73 21.44
CA LYS A 372 5.33 -8.35 22.32
C LYS A 372 4.08 -7.99 21.53
N LEU A 373 4.22 -7.25 20.42
CA LEU A 373 3.09 -6.95 19.54
C LEU A 373 2.54 -8.21 18.87
N ASP A 374 3.39 -9.16 18.49
CA ASP A 374 2.99 -10.46 17.98
C ASP A 374 2.11 -11.21 19.00
N GLU A 375 2.51 -11.28 20.25
CA GLU A 375 1.69 -11.88 21.31
C GLU A 375 0.33 -11.17 21.48
N TYR A 376 0.31 -9.83 21.42
CA TYR A 376 -0.92 -9.06 21.57
C TYR A 376 -1.87 -9.28 20.40
N MET A 377 -1.37 -9.18 19.16
CA MET A 377 -2.19 -9.39 17.96
C MET A 377 -2.63 -10.87 17.82
N ARG A 378 -1.82 -11.81 18.31
CA ARG A 378 -2.22 -13.23 18.39
C ARG A 378 -3.33 -13.43 19.44
N TYR A 379 -3.23 -12.76 20.56
CA TYR A 379 -4.25 -12.80 21.61
C TYR A 379 -5.59 -12.23 21.12
N ASP A 380 -5.57 -11.18 20.26
CA ASP A 380 -6.79 -10.64 19.63
C ASP A 380 -7.54 -11.73 18.85
N VAL A 381 -6.81 -12.55 18.08
CA VAL A 381 -7.41 -13.65 17.29
C VAL A 381 -7.91 -14.76 18.21
N THR A 382 -7.08 -15.26 19.12
CA THR A 382 -7.42 -16.43 19.95
C THR A 382 -8.52 -16.16 20.96
N SER A 383 -8.62 -14.92 21.47
CA SER A 383 -9.56 -14.57 22.55
C SER A 383 -10.82 -13.86 22.07
N TYR A 384 -10.80 -13.25 20.87
CA TYR A 384 -11.92 -12.41 20.43
C TYR A 384 -12.47 -12.76 19.05
N TYR A 385 -11.61 -12.98 18.03
CA TYR A 385 -12.07 -13.29 16.68
C TYR A 385 -12.37 -14.79 16.49
N GLY A 386 -11.68 -15.66 17.21
CA GLY A 386 -11.68 -17.10 17.03
C GLY A 386 -10.60 -17.59 16.05
N ASP A 387 -9.91 -18.66 16.44
CA ASP A 387 -8.83 -19.24 15.62
C ASP A 387 -9.35 -19.88 14.32
N ASP A 388 -10.61 -20.27 14.31
CA ASP A 388 -11.31 -20.84 13.17
C ASP A 388 -11.72 -19.81 12.11
N LEU A 389 -11.49 -18.50 12.37
CA LEU A 389 -11.73 -17.46 11.38
C LEU A 389 -10.86 -17.66 10.12
N PHE A 390 -9.60 -18.10 10.29
CA PHE A 390 -8.69 -18.46 9.20
C PHE A 390 -8.44 -19.98 9.24
N PRO A 391 -9.18 -20.79 8.45
CA PRO A 391 -9.21 -22.24 8.61
C PRO A 391 -7.87 -22.95 8.44
N THR A 392 -6.96 -22.39 7.62
CA THR A 392 -5.67 -23.03 7.32
C THR A 392 -4.46 -22.25 7.80
N LEU A 393 -4.65 -21.07 8.43
CA LEU A 393 -3.58 -20.15 8.80
C LEU A 393 -3.59 -19.79 10.28
N THR A 394 -2.41 -19.71 10.85
CA THR A 394 -2.17 -19.15 12.19
C THR A 394 -1.96 -17.64 12.07
N VAL A 395 -3.00 -16.84 12.31
CA VAL A 395 -3.00 -15.41 12.04
C VAL A 395 -2.88 -14.57 13.30
N CYS A 396 -2.13 -13.48 13.21
CA CYS A 396 -2.13 -12.33 14.12
C CYS A 396 -2.85 -11.18 13.39
N ALA A 397 -3.89 -10.61 13.98
CA ALA A 397 -4.68 -9.59 13.29
C ALA A 397 -5.28 -8.54 14.24
N LYS A 398 -5.65 -7.40 13.67
CA LYS A 398 -6.43 -6.34 14.32
C LYS A 398 -7.47 -5.79 13.36
N THR A 399 -8.73 -5.73 13.83
CA THR A 399 -9.81 -5.06 13.10
C THR A 399 -9.87 -3.57 13.46
N GLY A 400 -10.42 -2.80 12.54
CA GLY A 400 -10.71 -1.38 12.71
C GLY A 400 -12.10 -1.04 12.22
N THR A 401 -12.73 -0.12 12.93
CA THR A 401 -13.95 0.56 12.52
C THR A 401 -13.63 2.04 12.62
N ALA A 402 -13.63 2.75 11.50
CA ALA A 402 -13.20 4.14 11.44
C ALA A 402 -14.35 5.03 11.02
N GLU A 403 -14.80 5.90 11.90
CA GLU A 403 -15.87 6.86 11.60
C GLU A 403 -15.38 7.90 10.56
N VAL A 404 -16.25 8.22 9.60
CA VAL A 404 -15.93 9.07 8.44
C VAL A 404 -16.89 10.25 8.27
N GLY A 405 -17.59 10.61 9.31
CA GLY A 405 -18.52 11.75 9.36
C GLY A 405 -19.99 11.32 9.42
N GLU A 406 -20.84 12.32 9.70
CA GLU A 406 -22.27 12.08 9.89
C GLU A 406 -22.95 11.52 8.61
N GLY A 407 -23.80 10.51 8.81
CA GLY A 407 -24.63 9.93 7.75
C GLY A 407 -23.93 8.95 6.82
N ARG A 408 -22.69 8.57 7.11
CA ARG A 408 -21.99 7.49 6.40
C ARG A 408 -21.63 6.35 7.36
N GLU A 409 -21.72 5.13 6.83
CA GLU A 409 -21.19 3.97 7.57
C GLU A 409 -19.67 4.11 7.73
N PRO A 410 -19.12 3.64 8.86
CA PRO A 410 -17.68 3.64 9.08
C PRO A 410 -16.92 2.84 8.03
N HIS A 411 -15.64 3.15 7.84
CA HIS A 411 -14.75 2.25 7.10
C HIS A 411 -14.43 1.01 7.92
N ALA A 412 -14.50 -0.15 7.29
CA ALA A 412 -14.14 -1.43 7.89
C ALA A 412 -12.70 -1.81 7.52
N TRP A 413 -11.87 -2.11 8.54
CA TRP A 413 -10.49 -2.53 8.36
C TRP A 413 -10.22 -3.89 8.98
N MET A 414 -9.31 -4.64 8.36
CA MET A 414 -8.57 -5.72 8.99
C MET A 414 -7.13 -5.74 8.49
N VAL A 415 -6.17 -5.79 9.42
CA VAL A 415 -4.75 -5.84 9.12
C VAL A 415 -4.09 -6.94 9.94
N GLY A 416 -3.04 -7.55 9.41
CA GLY A 416 -2.37 -8.63 10.13
C GLY A 416 -1.36 -9.39 9.29
N TYR A 417 -1.03 -10.61 9.76
CA TYR A 417 -0.09 -11.50 9.11
C TYR A 417 -0.27 -12.95 9.57
N SER A 418 0.18 -13.87 8.73
CA SER A 418 0.31 -15.30 9.08
C SER A 418 1.66 -15.57 9.75
N LYS A 419 1.66 -16.48 10.72
CA LYS A 419 2.88 -16.99 11.40
C LYS A 419 3.43 -18.25 10.72
N ASP A 420 2.72 -18.79 9.75
CA ASP A 420 3.08 -20.06 9.11
C ASP A 420 4.31 -19.86 8.20
N GLU A 421 5.32 -20.71 8.37
CA GLU A 421 6.59 -20.61 7.64
C GLU A 421 6.41 -20.87 6.13
N ASP A 422 5.44 -21.68 5.77
CA ASP A 422 5.07 -22.00 4.38
C ASP A 422 4.15 -20.95 3.72
N ALA A 423 3.61 -20.02 4.53
CA ALA A 423 2.76 -18.93 4.08
C ALA A 423 3.06 -17.63 4.87
N PRO A 424 4.28 -17.05 4.77
CA PRO A 424 4.67 -15.86 5.52
C PRO A 424 4.07 -14.59 4.89
N LEU A 425 2.75 -14.44 5.04
CA LEU A 425 1.95 -13.39 4.41
C LEU A 425 1.61 -12.29 5.39
N ALA A 426 1.70 -11.03 4.95
CA ALA A 426 1.15 -9.88 5.64
C ALA A 426 0.08 -9.20 4.78
N PHE A 427 -0.94 -8.65 5.41
CA PHE A 427 -2.10 -8.12 4.70
C PHE A 427 -2.67 -6.85 5.32
N ALA A 428 -3.36 -6.08 4.48
CA ALA A 428 -4.27 -5.04 4.89
C ALA A 428 -5.50 -5.04 3.97
N VAL A 429 -6.67 -4.99 4.57
CA VAL A 429 -7.96 -4.86 3.91
C VAL A 429 -8.66 -3.63 4.44
N ILE A 430 -9.16 -2.81 3.53
CA ILE A 430 -10.08 -1.69 3.79
C ILE A 430 -11.33 -1.87 2.93
N VAL A 431 -12.50 -1.75 3.56
CA VAL A 431 -13.79 -1.66 2.87
C VAL A 431 -14.41 -0.32 3.21
N GLU A 432 -14.56 0.52 2.21
CA GLU A 432 -15.11 1.87 2.39
C GLU A 432 -16.59 1.81 2.76
N ASN A 433 -16.96 2.53 3.82
CA ASN A 433 -18.33 2.56 4.33
C ASN A 433 -18.92 1.15 4.55
N GLY A 434 -18.07 0.19 4.91
CA GLY A 434 -18.43 -1.21 5.12
C GLY A 434 -18.96 -1.52 6.53
N GLY A 435 -18.99 -0.52 7.42
CA GLY A 435 -19.45 -0.72 8.79
C GLY A 435 -18.38 -1.33 9.69
N TYR A 436 -18.63 -2.52 10.25
CA TYR A 436 -17.76 -3.12 11.24
C TYR A 436 -16.63 -3.96 10.60
N GLY A 437 -15.39 -3.72 11.08
CA GLY A 437 -14.19 -4.39 10.57
C GLY A 437 -14.29 -5.92 10.56
N TYR A 438 -14.72 -6.52 11.66
CA TYR A 438 -14.83 -7.98 11.78
C TYR A 438 -15.81 -8.60 10.79
N SER A 439 -17.01 -8.04 10.66
CA SER A 439 -18.07 -8.62 9.83
C SER A 439 -17.92 -8.36 8.34
N THR A 440 -17.20 -7.31 7.95
CA THR A 440 -17.08 -6.90 6.53
C THR A 440 -15.67 -7.08 6.01
N ALA A 441 -14.65 -6.48 6.64
CA ALA A 441 -13.27 -6.67 6.20
C ALA A 441 -12.71 -8.07 6.54
N GLY A 442 -13.23 -8.71 7.59
CA GLY A 442 -12.83 -10.08 7.99
C GLY A 442 -12.99 -11.11 6.88
N PRO A 443 -14.20 -11.34 6.31
CA PRO A 443 -14.39 -12.26 5.21
C PRO A 443 -13.53 -12.00 3.99
N VAL A 444 -13.28 -10.72 3.66
CA VAL A 444 -12.39 -10.33 2.56
C VAL A 444 -10.95 -10.73 2.87
N ALA A 445 -10.50 -10.47 4.10
CA ALA A 445 -9.16 -10.86 4.55
C ALA A 445 -8.96 -12.37 4.52
N VAL A 446 -9.95 -13.15 4.99
CA VAL A 446 -9.92 -14.63 4.94
C VAL A 446 -9.79 -15.10 3.49
N ALA A 447 -10.64 -14.64 2.59
CA ALA A 447 -10.63 -15.07 1.19
C ALA A 447 -9.28 -14.76 0.52
N ALA A 448 -8.76 -13.56 0.71
CA ALA A 448 -7.47 -13.15 0.14
C ALA A 448 -6.30 -13.93 0.72
N MET A 449 -6.24 -14.10 2.04
CA MET A 449 -5.14 -14.77 2.73
C MET A 449 -5.10 -16.28 2.45
N GLU A 450 -6.25 -16.94 2.49
CA GLU A 450 -6.35 -18.37 2.19
C GLU A 450 -5.97 -18.66 0.72
N ALA A 451 -6.42 -17.82 -0.22
CA ALA A 451 -6.03 -17.94 -1.63
C ALA A 451 -4.51 -17.73 -1.81
N CYS A 452 -3.94 -16.67 -1.23
CA CYS A 452 -2.50 -16.42 -1.31
C CYS A 452 -1.67 -17.52 -0.64
N ALA A 453 -2.14 -18.08 0.47
CA ALA A 453 -1.45 -19.20 1.14
C ALA A 453 -1.47 -20.46 0.27
N ALA A 454 -2.60 -20.76 -0.38
CA ALA A 454 -2.70 -21.87 -1.32
C ALA A 454 -1.71 -21.73 -2.49
N VAL A 455 -1.50 -20.49 -2.99
CA VAL A 455 -0.50 -20.20 -4.03
C VAL A 455 0.90 -20.59 -3.55
N LEU A 456 1.32 -20.12 -2.38
CA LEU A 456 2.67 -20.38 -1.87
C LEU A 456 2.90 -21.86 -1.52
N ARG A 457 1.88 -22.56 -1.03
CA ARG A 457 1.96 -23.99 -0.66
C ARG A 457 2.00 -24.92 -1.87
N ASN A 458 1.60 -24.44 -3.05
CA ASN A 458 1.61 -25.21 -4.30
C ASN A 458 2.86 -24.95 -5.15
N GLU A 459 3.74 -24.02 -4.78
CA GLU A 459 5.06 -23.76 -5.40
C GLU A 459 6.16 -24.65 -4.78
#